data_fdf6f752471f1d8a1afcd1a1dc9f1618
#
_entry.id   fdf6f752471f1d8a1afcd1a1dc9f1618
#
_cell.length_a   1.000
_cell.length_b   1.000
_cell.length_c   1.000
_cell.angle_alpha   90.00
_cell.angle_beta   90.00
_cell.angle_gamma   90.00
#
_symmetry.space_group_name_H-M   'P 1'
#
loop_
_entity.id
_entity.type
_entity.pdbx_description
1 polymer ?
#
loop_
_entity_poly.entity_id
_entity_poly.type
_entity_poly.pdbx_seq_one_letter_code
_entity_poly.pdbx_strand_id
1 'polypeptide(L)'
;SGDSMINIGIDDGDLVLIKRAQEAYDGQVVAVLTDEGTTLKRFMKRENGRPWLLAENKNYPKERREIKPSKIEIQGIALKVIKDIK
;
A
#
# COMPACT_ATOMS: atom_id res chain seq x y z
N SER A 1 8.25 -6.32 4.50
CA SER A 1 8.75 -7.31 3.57
C SER A 1 8.05 -7.18 2.23
N GLY A 2 8.64 -7.79 1.20
CA GLY A 2 8.14 -7.69 -0.17
C GLY A 2 6.85 -8.45 -0.45
N ASP A 3 6.27 -9.17 0.51
CA ASP A 3 5.06 -9.97 0.31
C ASP A 3 3.78 -9.31 0.83
N SER A 4 3.84 -8.06 1.31
CA SER A 4 2.67 -7.41 1.94
C SER A 4 1.51 -7.17 0.99
N MET A 5 1.72 -7.24 -0.33
CA MET A 5 0.69 -6.95 -1.35
C MET A 5 0.49 -8.11 -2.32
N ILE A 6 0.80 -9.33 -1.93
CA ILE A 6 0.76 -10.49 -2.84
C ILE A 6 -0.67 -10.86 -3.30
N ASN A 7 -1.69 -10.55 -2.51
CA ASN A 7 -3.07 -10.87 -2.89
C ASN A 7 -3.56 -10.10 -4.12
N ILE A 8 -2.92 -8.98 -4.43
CA ILE A 8 -3.27 -8.21 -5.63
C ILE A 8 -2.20 -8.31 -6.71
N GLY A 9 -1.34 -9.31 -6.60
CA GLY A 9 -0.37 -9.64 -7.66
C GLY A 9 0.92 -8.83 -7.62
N ILE A 10 1.24 -8.19 -6.51
CA ILE A 10 2.51 -7.48 -6.36
C ILE A 10 3.46 -8.36 -5.55
N ASP A 11 4.51 -8.85 -6.19
CA ASP A 11 5.51 -9.71 -5.58
C ASP A 11 6.78 -8.93 -5.28
N ASP A 12 7.59 -9.49 -4.39
CA ASP A 12 8.90 -8.91 -4.10
C ASP A 12 9.73 -8.84 -5.37
N GLY A 13 10.39 -7.71 -5.59
CA GLY A 13 11.20 -7.49 -6.79
C GLY A 13 10.43 -6.94 -7.99
N ASP A 14 9.10 -6.86 -7.92
CA ASP A 14 8.33 -6.25 -9.00
C ASP A 14 8.63 -4.75 -9.12
N LEU A 15 8.54 -4.25 -10.34
CA LEU A 15 8.53 -2.81 -10.59
C LEU A 15 7.09 -2.31 -10.55
N VAL A 16 6.88 -1.16 -9.94
CA VAL A 16 5.55 -0.56 -9.83
C VAL A 16 5.61 0.85 -10.40
N LEU A 17 4.69 1.15 -11.32
CA LEU A 17 4.55 2.49 -11.87
C LEU A 17 3.77 3.34 -10.87
N ILE A 18 4.39 4.41 -10.39
CA ILE A 18 3.83 5.30 -9.38
C ILE A 18 3.60 6.68 -10.00
N LYS A 19 2.37 7.18 -9.85
CA LYS A 19 2.07 8.58 -10.14
C LYS A 19 2.29 9.38 -8.85
N ARG A 20 3.15 10.40 -8.92
CA ARG A 20 3.37 11.26 -7.75
C ARG A 20 2.06 11.92 -7.31
N ALA A 21 1.76 11.86 -6.03
CA ALA A 21 0.55 12.44 -5.45
C ALA A 21 0.74 12.62 -3.94
N GLN A 22 0.05 13.59 -3.37
CA GLN A 22 0.06 13.84 -1.93
C GLN A 22 -1.25 13.40 -1.26
N GLU A 23 -2.26 13.07 -2.06
CA GLU A 23 -3.57 12.66 -1.58
C GLU A 23 -4.00 11.38 -2.27
N ALA A 24 -4.89 10.64 -1.64
CA ALA A 24 -5.43 9.41 -2.19
C ALA A 24 -6.90 9.27 -1.88
N TYR A 25 -7.59 8.46 -2.69
CA TYR A 25 -8.97 8.08 -2.46
C TYR A 25 -9.03 6.71 -1.82
N ASP A 26 -10.12 6.45 -1.12
CA ASP A 26 -10.38 5.15 -0.51
C ASP A 26 -10.23 4.02 -1.53
N GLY A 27 -9.48 3.00 -1.16
CA GLY A 27 -9.25 1.83 -2.00
C GLY A 27 -8.07 1.90 -2.95
N GLN A 28 -7.41 3.04 -3.09
CA GLN A 28 -6.23 3.12 -3.95
C GLN A 28 -5.01 2.49 -3.28
N VAL A 29 -4.14 1.88 -4.09
CA VAL A 29 -2.84 1.42 -3.62
C VAL A 29 -1.87 2.60 -3.70
N VAL A 30 -1.19 2.88 -2.61
CA VAL A 30 -0.33 4.06 -2.48
C VAL A 30 1.09 3.68 -2.11
N ALA A 31 2.03 4.50 -2.56
CA ALA A 31 3.37 4.55 -1.99
C ALA A 31 3.30 5.51 -0.81
N VAL A 32 3.61 5.03 0.37
CA VAL A 32 3.46 5.77 1.61
C VAL A 32 4.75 5.71 2.42
N LEU A 33 5.14 6.85 2.98
CA LEU A 33 6.28 6.90 3.89
C LEU A 33 5.79 6.62 5.30
N THR A 34 6.42 5.66 5.94
CA THR A 34 6.16 5.28 7.33
C THR A 34 7.45 5.38 8.12
N ASP A 35 7.38 5.12 9.42
CA ASP A 35 8.56 5.10 10.28
C ASP A 35 9.59 4.05 9.81
N GLU A 36 9.14 3.05 9.08
CA GLU A 36 9.99 1.98 8.56
C GLU A 36 10.44 2.21 7.11
N GLY A 37 10.14 3.39 6.55
CA GLY A 37 10.51 3.75 5.17
C GLY A 37 9.31 3.75 4.24
N THR A 38 9.58 3.82 2.94
CA THR A 38 8.53 3.83 1.91
C THR A 38 8.06 2.41 1.61
N THR A 39 6.75 2.24 1.55
CA THR A 39 6.13 0.94 1.29
C THR A 39 4.85 1.12 0.47
N LEU A 40 4.35 0.03 -0.12
CA LEU A 40 3.05 0.02 -0.80
C LEU A 40 2.01 -0.57 0.14
N LYS A 41 0.87 0.09 0.23
CA LYS A 41 -0.29 -0.37 1.00
C LYS A 41 -1.56 0.10 0.32
N ARG A 42 -2.68 -0.55 0.61
CA ARG A 42 -3.97 -0.02 0.17
C ARG A 42 -4.41 1.06 1.15
N PHE A 43 -4.76 2.22 0.59
CA PHE A 43 -5.25 3.35 1.38
C PHE A 43 -6.74 3.15 1.64
N MET A 44 -7.13 3.20 2.91
CA MET A 44 -8.50 2.99 3.32
C MET A 44 -8.96 4.17 4.16
N LYS A 45 -10.24 4.52 4.04
CA LYS A 45 -10.86 5.52 4.90
C LYS A 45 -12.01 4.91 5.66
N ARG A 46 -12.14 5.28 6.94
CA ARG A 46 -13.31 4.95 7.73
C ARG A 46 -14.43 5.92 7.39
N GLU A 47 -15.64 5.60 7.82
CA GLU A 47 -16.82 6.48 7.62
C GLU A 47 -16.57 7.90 8.14
N ASN A 48 -15.81 8.05 9.21
CA ASN A 48 -15.45 9.35 9.78
C ASN A 48 -14.31 10.05 9.03
N GLY A 49 -13.86 9.49 7.91
CA GLY A 49 -12.77 10.04 7.09
C GLY A 49 -11.37 9.75 7.59
N ARG A 50 -11.20 9.02 8.70
CA ARG A 50 -9.89 8.65 9.22
C ARG A 50 -9.19 7.65 8.32
N PRO A 51 -7.98 7.92 7.84
CA PRO A 51 -7.26 6.99 6.99
C PRO A 51 -6.59 5.89 7.79
N TRP A 52 -6.46 4.73 7.16
CA TRP A 52 -5.66 3.63 7.64
C TRP A 52 -5.11 2.86 6.43
N LEU A 53 -4.20 1.95 6.66
CA LEU A 53 -3.50 1.24 5.60
C LEU A 53 -3.76 -0.26 5.71
N LEU A 54 -3.95 -0.90 4.56
CA LEU A 54 -4.21 -2.33 4.49
C LEU A 54 -3.10 -3.01 3.68
N ALA A 55 -2.47 -4.01 4.28
CA ALA A 55 -1.62 -4.95 3.55
C ALA A 55 -2.50 -5.99 2.88
N GLU A 56 -2.34 -6.18 1.56
CA GLU A 56 -3.13 -7.15 0.79
C GLU A 56 -2.47 -8.52 0.81
N ASN A 57 -2.36 -9.08 2.01
CA ASN A 57 -1.84 -10.43 2.24
C ASN A 57 -2.70 -11.13 3.27
N LYS A 58 -3.56 -12.05 2.81
CA LYS A 58 -4.50 -12.78 3.67
C LYS A 58 -3.80 -13.68 4.70
N ASN A 59 -2.53 -13.99 4.50
CA ASN A 59 -1.76 -14.81 5.43
C ASN A 59 -1.21 -14.00 6.61
N TYR A 60 -1.29 -12.68 6.55
CA TYR A 60 -0.91 -11.84 7.67
C TYR A 60 -2.03 -11.84 8.73
N PRO A 61 -1.69 -11.88 10.01
CA PRO A 61 -2.69 -11.67 11.06
C PRO A 61 -3.25 -10.25 10.96
N LYS A 62 -4.45 -10.04 11.51
CA LYS A 62 -5.17 -8.78 11.40
C LYS A 62 -4.33 -7.57 11.82
N GLU A 63 -3.61 -7.66 12.92
CA GLU A 63 -2.82 -6.56 13.47
C GLU A 63 -1.62 -6.19 12.59
N ARG A 64 -1.16 -7.11 11.74
CA ARG A 64 -0.13 -6.82 10.75
C ARG A 64 -0.73 -6.37 9.42
N ARG A 65 -1.95 -6.79 9.14
CA ARG A 65 -2.66 -6.48 7.89
C ARG A 65 -3.29 -5.09 7.93
N GLU A 66 -3.88 -4.71 9.07
CA GLU A 66 -4.52 -3.40 9.27
C GLU A 66 -3.59 -2.50 10.06
N ILE A 67 -3.09 -1.47 9.41
CA ILE A 67 -2.09 -0.57 9.97
C ILE A 67 -2.73 0.79 10.19
N LYS A 68 -2.66 1.29 11.42
CA LYS A 68 -3.28 2.56 11.83
C LYS A 68 -2.22 3.49 12.38
N PRO A 69 -1.32 4.00 11.52
CA PRO A 69 -0.25 4.87 11.97
C PRO A 69 -0.80 6.21 12.44
N SER A 70 -0.08 6.87 13.33
CA SER A 70 -0.45 8.22 13.77
C SER A 70 -0.29 9.24 12.66
N LYS A 71 0.57 8.96 11.67
CA LYS A 71 0.83 9.84 10.55
C LYS A 71 0.97 9.03 9.27
N ILE A 72 0.32 9.48 8.21
CA ILE A 72 0.42 8.88 6.88
C ILE A 72 0.91 9.97 5.93
N GLU A 73 2.03 9.72 5.27
CA GLU A 73 2.56 10.62 4.25
C GLU A 73 2.53 9.91 2.90
N ILE A 74 1.57 10.29 2.07
CA ILE A 74 1.41 9.72 0.74
C ILE A 74 2.43 10.34 -0.20
N GLN A 75 3.13 9.50 -0.95
CA GLN A 75 4.12 9.92 -1.94
C GLN A 75 3.62 9.72 -3.38
N GLY A 76 2.72 8.79 -3.59
CA GLY A 76 2.18 8.51 -4.91
C GLY A 76 1.11 7.45 -4.93
N ILE A 77 0.49 7.29 -6.09
CA ILE A 77 -0.53 6.29 -6.37
C ILE A 77 0.07 5.22 -7.27
N ALA A 78 -0.07 3.97 -6.89
CA ALA A 78 0.39 2.84 -7.70
C ALA A 78 -0.61 2.60 -8.82
N LEU A 79 -0.15 2.61 -10.07
CA LEU A 79 -0.99 2.48 -11.24
C LEU A 79 -0.91 1.10 -11.88
N LYS A 80 0.29 0.54 -11.96
CA LYS A 80 0.54 -0.72 -12.67
C LYS A 80 1.71 -1.46 -12.04
N VAL A 81 1.65 -2.78 -12.15
CA VAL A 81 2.77 -3.65 -11.83
C VAL A 81 3.42 -4.08 -13.14
N ILE A 82 4.74 -4.00 -13.20
CA ILE A 82 5.51 -4.40 -14.36
C ILE A 82 6.27 -5.67 -13.99
N LYS A 83 6.00 -6.74 -14.74
CA LYS A 83 6.61 -8.04 -14.52
C LYS A 83 7.40 -8.48 -15.74
N ASP A 84 8.48 -9.20 -15.48
CA ASP A 84 9.22 -9.83 -16.57
C ASP A 84 8.43 -11.01 -17.15
N ILE A 85 8.64 -11.22 -18.43
CA ILE A 85 8.14 -12.42 -19.10
C ILE A 85 8.98 -13.61 -18.63
N LYS A 86 8.30 -14.68 -18.24
CA LYS A 86 8.98 -15.93 -17.84
C LYS A 86 9.02 -16.93 -18.97
#